data_9321ad6c296256a32dacdc0d854bbbb0
#
_entry.id   9321ad6c296256a32dacdc0d854bbbb0
#
_cell.length_a   1.000
_cell.length_b   1.000
_cell.length_c   1.000
_cell.angle_alpha   90.00
_cell.angle_beta   90.00
_cell.angle_gamma   90.00
#
_symmetry.space_group_name_H-M   'P 1'
#
loop_
_entity.id
_entity.type
_entity.pdbx_description
1 polymer ?
#
loop_
_entity_poly.entity_id
_entity_poly.type
_entity_poly.pdbx_seq_one_letter_code
_entity_poly.pdbx_strand_id
1 'polypeptide(L)'
;MDGLATPRPEVVFPSGEQRPALGLGTWRLGEDPARRASEVLALRQALDAGWRVIDSAEMYGNGGAEAVTGQALAEAQRAGLARGDVFVVSKVLPSHAGEQAMQAACEASLRRLGLDCIDLYLLHWRGAVPLAETVRGFEQLQRRGWIRLWGVSNFDLADMRELFEVPGGKACAANQVYYSLSQRGVEFDLLPWQRLHQMPLMAYSPFDQGALVDHPLLHAVAQRHRATPAQVALAWGLQQPGAMLLPKAGNALHLRHNWAAQELRLSADDLAELDRSFPSPRRKSPLAML
;
A
#
# COMPACT_ATOMS: atom_id res chain seq x y z
N MET A 1 -33.57 -6.24 -14.17
CA MET A 1 -32.44 -5.50 -14.77
C MET A 1 -31.25 -5.81 -13.90
N ASP A 2 -30.43 -6.77 -14.33
CA ASP A 2 -29.20 -7.15 -13.63
C ASP A 2 -28.27 -5.96 -13.67
N GLY A 3 -28.14 -5.26 -12.52
CA GLY A 3 -27.16 -4.21 -12.35
C GLY A 3 -25.78 -4.83 -12.47
N LEU A 4 -25.12 -4.65 -13.61
CA LEU A 4 -23.70 -4.97 -13.76
C LEU A 4 -22.94 -4.26 -12.64
N ALA A 5 -22.44 -5.04 -11.68
CA ALA A 5 -21.62 -4.50 -10.61
C ALA A 5 -20.47 -3.72 -11.26
N THR A 6 -20.33 -2.45 -10.90
CA THR A 6 -19.23 -1.62 -11.43
C THR A 6 -17.90 -2.33 -11.13
N PRO A 7 -17.03 -2.54 -12.13
CA PRO A 7 -15.76 -3.19 -11.88
C PRO A 7 -14.98 -2.42 -10.81
N ARG A 8 -14.39 -3.16 -9.87
CA ARG A 8 -13.57 -2.57 -8.80
C ARG A 8 -12.32 -1.95 -9.40
N PRO A 9 -11.84 -0.83 -8.85
CA PRO A 9 -10.61 -0.20 -9.32
C PRO A 9 -9.42 -1.15 -9.18
N GLU A 10 -8.58 -1.21 -10.21
CA GLU A 10 -7.35 -2.00 -10.24
C GLU A 10 -6.15 -1.13 -10.65
N VAL A 11 -4.97 -1.55 -10.27
CA VAL A 11 -3.69 -1.02 -10.75
C VAL A 11 -2.97 -2.08 -11.56
N VAL A 12 -2.17 -1.64 -12.52
CA VAL A 12 -1.34 -2.50 -13.36
C VAL A 12 0.12 -2.28 -12.99
N PHE A 13 0.83 -3.35 -12.67
CA PHE A 13 2.27 -3.33 -12.44
C PHE A 13 3.04 -3.37 -13.78
N PRO A 14 4.33 -2.97 -13.81
CA PRO A 14 5.14 -3.04 -15.04
C PRO A 14 5.22 -4.45 -15.68
N SER A 15 5.00 -5.49 -14.88
CA SER A 15 4.89 -6.89 -15.35
C SER A 15 3.60 -7.20 -16.15
N GLY A 16 2.65 -6.26 -16.21
CA GLY A 16 1.29 -6.47 -16.73
C GLY A 16 0.33 -7.10 -15.72
N GLU A 17 0.79 -7.44 -14.53
CA GLU A 17 -0.04 -8.00 -13.47
C GLU A 17 -1.02 -6.96 -12.93
N GLN A 18 -2.30 -7.32 -12.83
CA GLN A 18 -3.35 -6.47 -12.27
C GLN A 18 -3.63 -6.85 -10.82
N ARG A 19 -3.82 -5.85 -9.98
CA ARG A 19 -4.19 -6.01 -8.56
C ARG A 19 -5.23 -4.97 -8.13
N PRO A 20 -6.07 -5.29 -7.13
CA PRO A 20 -7.00 -4.31 -6.58
C PRO A 20 -6.31 -3.01 -6.17
N ALA A 21 -6.89 -1.88 -6.50
CA ALA A 21 -6.39 -0.56 -6.11
C ALA A 21 -6.62 -0.23 -4.62
N LEU A 22 -7.30 -1.11 -3.89
CA LEU A 22 -7.50 -1.00 -2.45
C LEU A 22 -6.85 -2.18 -1.74
N GLY A 23 -5.81 -1.91 -0.96
CA GLY A 23 -5.13 -2.85 -0.08
C GLY A 23 -5.30 -2.50 1.40
N LEU A 24 -4.88 -3.37 2.27
CA LEU A 24 -4.98 -3.24 3.72
C LEU A 24 -3.59 -3.03 4.33
N GLY A 25 -3.37 -1.86 4.96
CA GLY A 25 -2.17 -1.57 5.74
C GLY A 25 -2.22 -2.18 7.12
N THR A 26 -1.09 -2.69 7.59
CA THR A 26 -0.95 -3.35 8.91
C THR A 26 -0.12 -2.56 9.92
N TRP A 27 0.19 -1.29 9.64
CA TRP A 27 0.93 -0.44 10.59
C TRP A 27 0.23 -0.41 11.95
N ARG A 28 1.01 -0.50 13.03
CA ARG A 28 0.54 -0.63 14.42
C ARG A 28 -0.24 -1.91 14.75
N LEU A 29 -0.22 -2.93 13.91
CA LEU A 29 -0.66 -4.26 14.33
C LEU A 29 0.51 -5.02 14.94
N GLY A 30 0.20 -5.93 15.86
CA GLY A 30 1.20 -6.77 16.52
C GLY A 30 2.10 -6.06 17.53
N GLU A 31 1.80 -4.81 17.92
CA GLU A 31 2.54 -4.06 18.94
C GLU A 31 2.13 -4.49 20.36
N ASP A 32 0.87 -4.85 20.55
CA ASP A 32 0.31 -5.25 21.82
C ASP A 32 -0.13 -6.72 21.78
N PRO A 33 0.54 -7.60 22.54
CA PRO A 33 0.17 -9.03 22.60
C PRO A 33 -1.29 -9.28 23.01
N ALA A 34 -1.88 -8.40 23.82
CA ALA A 34 -3.27 -8.54 24.28
C ALA A 34 -4.28 -8.32 23.12
N ARG A 35 -3.88 -7.59 22.07
CA ARG A 35 -4.72 -7.30 20.90
C ARG A 35 -4.53 -8.31 19.77
N ARG A 36 -3.51 -9.14 19.84
CA ARG A 36 -3.14 -10.04 18.74
C ARG A 36 -4.31 -10.87 18.22
N ALA A 37 -5.07 -11.51 19.10
CA ALA A 37 -6.21 -12.36 18.69
C ALA A 37 -7.28 -11.56 17.94
N SER A 38 -7.62 -10.35 18.41
CA SER A 38 -8.59 -9.47 17.75
C SER A 38 -8.07 -8.91 16.40
N GLU A 39 -6.78 -8.66 16.29
CA GLU A 39 -6.14 -8.18 15.05
C GLU A 39 -6.09 -9.31 13.99
N VAL A 40 -5.74 -10.53 14.38
CA VAL A 40 -5.81 -11.71 13.50
C VAL A 40 -7.24 -11.93 13.01
N LEU A 41 -8.23 -11.87 13.91
CA LEU A 41 -9.64 -12.00 13.52
C LEU A 41 -10.08 -10.90 12.54
N ALA A 42 -9.67 -9.67 12.77
CA ALA A 42 -9.99 -8.54 11.88
C ALA A 42 -9.41 -8.75 10.47
N LEU A 43 -8.13 -9.15 10.37
CA LEU A 43 -7.51 -9.46 9.07
C LEU A 43 -8.19 -10.67 8.40
N ARG A 44 -8.55 -11.69 9.18
CA ARG A 44 -9.26 -12.84 8.66
C ARG A 44 -10.62 -12.45 8.07
N GLN A 45 -11.40 -11.63 8.78
CA GLN A 45 -12.67 -11.10 8.30
C GLN A 45 -12.51 -10.21 7.04
N ALA A 46 -11.40 -9.46 6.93
CA ALA A 46 -11.09 -8.71 5.73
C ALA A 46 -10.87 -9.64 4.53
N LEU A 47 -10.09 -10.71 4.69
CA LEU A 47 -9.88 -11.70 3.63
C LEU A 47 -11.20 -12.38 3.21
N ASP A 48 -12.06 -12.73 4.16
CA ASP A 48 -13.40 -13.28 3.89
C ASP A 48 -14.31 -12.29 3.14
N ALA A 49 -14.18 -10.98 3.42
CA ALA A 49 -14.90 -9.92 2.72
C ALA A 49 -14.34 -9.61 1.30
N GLY A 50 -13.23 -10.23 0.91
CA GLY A 50 -12.66 -10.09 -0.43
C GLY A 50 -11.43 -9.19 -0.55
N TRP A 51 -10.84 -8.72 0.56
CA TRP A 51 -9.54 -8.04 0.49
C TRP A 51 -8.48 -9.01 -0.04
N ARG A 52 -7.63 -8.52 -0.96
CA ARG A 52 -6.64 -9.36 -1.66
C ARG A 52 -5.25 -8.76 -1.69
N VAL A 53 -5.04 -7.57 -1.15
CA VAL A 53 -3.72 -6.93 -0.99
C VAL A 53 -3.52 -6.63 0.48
N ILE A 54 -2.40 -7.09 1.06
CA ILE A 54 -2.00 -6.80 2.46
C ILE A 54 -0.60 -6.20 2.44
N ASP A 55 -0.45 -5.02 3.04
CA ASP A 55 0.82 -4.30 3.16
C ASP A 55 1.32 -4.35 4.61
N SER A 56 2.50 -4.93 4.79
CA SER A 56 3.21 -5.04 6.05
C SER A 56 4.66 -4.52 5.95
N ALA A 57 5.43 -4.65 7.02
CA ALA A 57 6.86 -4.38 7.06
C ALA A 57 7.51 -5.06 8.27
N GLU A 58 8.81 -5.42 8.17
CA GLU A 58 9.58 -5.94 9.31
C GLU A 58 9.64 -4.96 10.49
N MET A 59 9.57 -3.65 10.21
CA MET A 59 9.58 -2.61 11.23
C MET A 59 8.29 -2.57 12.06
N TYR A 60 7.14 -2.95 11.48
CA TYR A 60 5.84 -2.79 12.15
C TYR A 60 5.69 -3.75 13.33
N GLY A 61 5.59 -3.17 14.54
CA GLY A 61 5.56 -3.95 15.76
C GLY A 61 6.78 -4.87 15.92
N ASN A 62 7.95 -4.48 15.37
CA ASN A 62 9.16 -5.30 15.35
C ASN A 62 8.92 -6.72 14.78
N GLY A 63 8.22 -6.78 13.65
CA GLY A 63 7.80 -8.02 13.00
C GLY A 63 6.45 -8.58 13.49
N GLY A 64 5.85 -7.96 14.50
CA GLY A 64 4.55 -8.36 15.03
C GLY A 64 3.43 -8.28 14.00
N ALA A 65 3.42 -7.24 13.14
CA ALA A 65 2.45 -7.10 12.06
C ALA A 65 2.55 -8.22 11.02
N GLU A 66 3.76 -8.63 10.66
CA GLU A 66 3.98 -9.78 9.78
C GLU A 66 3.49 -11.08 10.42
N ALA A 67 3.73 -11.27 11.72
CA ALA A 67 3.27 -12.46 12.44
C ALA A 67 1.73 -12.53 12.57
N VAL A 68 1.07 -11.39 12.79
CA VAL A 68 -0.41 -11.27 12.78
C VAL A 68 -0.94 -11.59 11.37
N THR A 69 -0.31 -11.03 10.34
CA THR A 69 -0.67 -11.28 8.93
C THR A 69 -0.51 -12.75 8.57
N GLY A 70 0.61 -13.37 8.93
CA GLY A 70 0.88 -14.78 8.66
C GLY A 70 -0.15 -15.71 9.31
N GLN A 71 -0.50 -15.44 10.56
CA GLN A 71 -1.54 -16.21 11.25
C GLN A 71 -2.91 -16.07 10.57
N ALA A 72 -3.32 -14.86 10.20
CA ALA A 72 -4.59 -14.61 9.51
C ALA A 72 -4.64 -15.29 8.13
N LEU A 73 -3.53 -15.25 7.38
CA LEU A 73 -3.40 -15.96 6.09
C LEU A 73 -3.51 -17.47 6.26
N ALA A 74 -2.80 -18.05 7.22
CA ALA A 74 -2.85 -19.50 7.48
C ALA A 74 -4.27 -19.97 7.86
N GLU A 75 -5.00 -19.16 8.64
CA GLU A 75 -6.39 -19.46 8.98
C GLU A 75 -7.31 -19.34 7.75
N ALA A 76 -7.10 -18.33 6.89
CA ALA A 76 -7.85 -18.13 5.65
C ALA A 76 -7.62 -19.30 4.67
N GLN A 77 -6.37 -19.73 4.53
CA GLN A 77 -6.01 -20.85 3.65
C GLN A 77 -6.63 -22.17 4.12
N ARG A 78 -6.63 -22.43 5.44
CA ARG A 78 -7.34 -23.60 5.99
C ARG A 78 -8.85 -23.57 5.72
N ALA A 79 -9.42 -22.40 5.54
CA ALA A 79 -10.82 -22.24 5.16
C ALA A 79 -11.06 -22.18 3.63
N GLY A 80 -10.03 -22.43 2.81
CA GLY A 80 -10.16 -22.58 1.37
C GLY A 80 -9.67 -21.40 0.52
N LEU A 81 -9.13 -20.32 1.12
CA LEU A 81 -8.54 -19.23 0.34
C LEU A 81 -7.22 -19.72 -0.30
N ALA A 82 -7.08 -19.60 -1.61
CA ALA A 82 -5.82 -19.94 -2.26
C ALA A 82 -4.75 -18.89 -1.97
N ARG A 83 -3.49 -19.34 -1.74
CA ARG A 83 -2.36 -18.40 -1.50
C ARG A 83 -2.18 -17.41 -2.65
N GLY A 84 -2.35 -17.84 -3.88
CA GLY A 84 -2.22 -17.01 -5.08
C GLY A 84 -3.26 -15.91 -5.23
N ASP A 85 -4.37 -15.99 -4.48
CA ASP A 85 -5.40 -14.96 -4.49
C ASP A 85 -5.01 -13.71 -3.69
N VAL A 86 -4.02 -13.81 -2.79
CA VAL A 86 -3.61 -12.71 -1.91
C VAL A 86 -2.24 -12.20 -2.32
N PHE A 87 -2.14 -10.90 -2.55
CA PHE A 87 -0.90 -10.17 -2.83
C PHE A 87 -0.34 -9.60 -1.52
N VAL A 88 0.75 -10.16 -1.06
CA VAL A 88 1.39 -9.79 0.21
C VAL A 88 2.60 -8.92 -0.05
N VAL A 89 2.60 -7.75 0.58
CA VAL A 89 3.70 -6.78 0.53
C VAL A 89 4.39 -6.74 1.88
N SER A 90 5.72 -6.74 1.87
CA SER A 90 6.51 -6.40 3.06
C SER A 90 7.69 -5.52 2.69
N LYS A 91 8.43 -5.03 3.69
CA LYS A 91 9.47 -4.01 3.49
C LYS A 91 10.70 -4.33 4.32
N VAL A 92 11.88 -4.11 3.72
CA VAL A 92 13.19 -4.21 4.38
C VAL A 92 13.65 -2.82 4.84
N LEU A 93 14.18 -2.74 6.05
CA LEU A 93 14.79 -1.52 6.58
C LEU A 93 16.05 -1.12 5.79
N PRO A 94 16.36 0.18 5.65
CA PRO A 94 17.59 0.63 4.99
C PRO A 94 18.88 0.10 5.60
N SER A 95 18.90 -0.19 6.91
CA SER A 95 20.03 -0.82 7.59
C SER A 95 20.28 -2.27 7.13
N HIS A 96 19.27 -2.91 6.54
CA HIS A 96 19.32 -4.27 6.00
C HIS A 96 19.35 -4.29 4.46
N ALA A 97 19.58 -3.15 3.80
CA ALA A 97 19.49 -3.04 2.34
C ALA A 97 20.71 -3.62 1.59
N GLY A 98 21.79 -4.00 2.29
CA GLY A 98 22.95 -4.71 1.71
C GLY A 98 22.62 -6.18 1.44
N GLU A 99 23.30 -6.78 0.44
CA GLU A 99 22.95 -8.11 -0.10
C GLU A 99 22.77 -9.20 0.97
N GLN A 100 23.72 -9.35 1.89
CA GLN A 100 23.66 -10.39 2.93
C GLN A 100 22.62 -10.07 4.02
N ALA A 101 22.56 -8.81 4.46
CA ALA A 101 21.61 -8.38 5.48
C ALA A 101 20.17 -8.47 4.95
N MET A 102 19.93 -8.10 3.68
CA MET A 102 18.63 -8.20 3.02
C MET A 102 18.16 -9.66 2.94
N GLN A 103 19.08 -10.58 2.65
CA GLN A 103 18.76 -12.01 2.62
C GLN A 103 18.26 -12.48 4.00
N ALA A 104 18.99 -12.16 5.07
CA ALA A 104 18.60 -12.54 6.44
C ALA A 104 17.27 -11.88 6.87
N ALA A 105 17.07 -10.61 6.53
CA ALA A 105 15.83 -9.88 6.80
C ALA A 105 14.62 -10.50 6.05
N CYS A 106 14.79 -10.80 4.77
CA CYS A 106 13.73 -11.44 3.97
C CYS A 106 13.36 -12.83 4.51
N GLU A 107 14.36 -13.65 4.84
CA GLU A 107 14.12 -14.97 5.46
C GLU A 107 13.34 -14.85 6.78
N ALA A 108 13.69 -13.86 7.61
CA ALA A 108 12.97 -13.61 8.85
C ALA A 108 11.52 -13.15 8.59
N SER A 109 11.29 -12.29 7.58
CA SER A 109 9.95 -11.87 7.15
C SER A 109 9.13 -13.05 6.64
N LEU A 110 9.70 -13.90 5.79
CA LEU A 110 9.05 -15.12 5.29
C LEU A 110 8.62 -16.03 6.44
N ARG A 111 9.50 -16.27 7.44
CA ARG A 111 9.15 -17.07 8.63
C ARG A 111 8.00 -16.46 9.43
N ARG A 112 7.99 -15.13 9.66
CA ARG A 112 6.91 -14.47 10.40
C ARG A 112 5.58 -14.50 9.65
N LEU A 113 5.63 -14.31 8.32
CA LEU A 113 4.47 -14.38 7.43
C LEU A 113 3.98 -15.82 7.19
N GLY A 114 4.82 -16.83 7.47
CA GLY A 114 4.52 -18.23 7.16
C GLY A 114 4.40 -18.50 5.66
N LEU A 115 5.25 -17.83 4.86
CA LEU A 115 5.23 -17.88 3.41
C LEU A 115 6.59 -18.35 2.85
N ASP A 116 6.55 -19.00 1.69
CA ASP A 116 7.75 -19.34 0.92
C ASP A 116 8.16 -18.20 -0.02
N CYS A 117 7.21 -17.30 -0.36
CA CYS A 117 7.45 -16.19 -1.28
C CYS A 117 6.58 -14.97 -0.92
N ILE A 118 7.20 -13.79 -0.85
CA ILE A 118 6.52 -12.48 -0.74
C ILE A 118 6.24 -11.97 -2.16
N ASP A 119 5.03 -11.45 -2.41
CA ASP A 119 4.64 -10.98 -3.74
C ASP A 119 5.35 -9.70 -4.14
N LEU A 120 5.49 -8.74 -3.22
CA LEU A 120 6.22 -7.49 -3.43
C LEU A 120 7.06 -7.15 -2.18
N TYR A 121 8.37 -6.99 -2.35
CA TYR A 121 9.28 -6.64 -1.27
C TYR A 121 9.89 -5.26 -1.52
N LEU A 122 9.71 -4.31 -0.61
CA LEU A 122 10.09 -2.92 -0.78
C LEU A 122 11.31 -2.56 0.07
N LEU A 123 12.21 -1.70 -0.44
CA LEU A 123 13.08 -0.91 0.43
C LEU A 123 12.22 0.16 1.12
N HIS A 124 12.19 0.18 2.46
CA HIS A 124 11.25 0.99 3.23
C HIS A 124 11.48 2.52 3.07
N TRP A 125 12.74 2.93 2.96
CA TRP A 125 13.19 4.27 2.54
C TRP A 125 14.65 4.21 2.14
N ARG A 126 15.14 5.25 1.49
CA ARG A 126 16.54 5.33 1.10
C ARG A 126 17.44 5.46 2.31
N GLY A 127 18.46 4.62 2.39
CA GLY A 127 19.52 4.63 3.40
C GLY A 127 20.90 4.94 2.82
N ALA A 128 21.93 4.59 3.59
CA ALA A 128 23.34 4.78 3.22
C ALA A 128 23.88 3.68 2.28
N VAL A 129 23.19 2.54 2.15
CA VAL A 129 23.64 1.45 1.26
C VAL A 129 23.49 1.91 -0.19
N PRO A 130 24.53 1.75 -1.05
CA PRO A 130 24.44 2.11 -2.45
C PRO A 130 23.29 1.38 -3.17
N LEU A 131 22.51 2.09 -3.99
CA LEU A 131 21.37 1.49 -4.71
C LEU A 131 21.75 0.28 -5.56
N ALA A 132 22.96 0.29 -6.14
CA ALA A 132 23.47 -0.85 -6.91
C ALA A 132 23.59 -2.13 -6.06
N GLU A 133 23.97 -2.02 -4.78
CA GLU A 133 24.03 -3.17 -3.87
C GLU A 133 22.61 -3.63 -3.48
N THR A 134 21.73 -2.69 -3.19
CA THR A 134 20.33 -2.97 -2.87
C THR A 134 19.61 -3.69 -4.03
N VAL A 135 19.82 -3.23 -5.26
CA VAL A 135 19.24 -3.87 -6.46
C VAL A 135 19.75 -5.30 -6.62
N ARG A 136 21.08 -5.52 -6.46
CA ARG A 136 21.63 -6.89 -6.50
C ARG A 136 21.03 -7.78 -5.41
N GLY A 137 20.79 -7.24 -4.21
CA GLY A 137 20.11 -7.95 -3.12
C GLY A 137 18.72 -8.42 -3.54
N PHE A 138 17.89 -7.53 -4.10
CA PHE A 138 16.57 -7.90 -4.62
C PHE A 138 16.63 -8.94 -5.74
N GLU A 139 17.56 -8.79 -6.69
CA GLU A 139 17.74 -9.78 -7.76
C GLU A 139 18.14 -11.16 -7.22
N GLN A 140 18.95 -11.21 -6.16
CA GLN A 140 19.29 -12.49 -5.50
C GLN A 140 18.05 -13.12 -4.86
N LEU A 141 17.22 -12.34 -4.17
CA LEU A 141 15.96 -12.84 -3.58
C LEU A 141 14.99 -13.35 -4.64
N GLN A 142 14.88 -12.66 -5.78
CA GLN A 142 14.08 -13.11 -6.93
C GLN A 142 14.61 -14.43 -7.52
N ARG A 143 15.92 -14.56 -7.72
CA ARG A 143 16.54 -15.81 -8.21
C ARG A 143 16.32 -17.00 -7.26
N ARG A 144 16.19 -16.75 -5.94
CA ARG A 144 15.85 -17.77 -4.93
C ARG A 144 14.34 -18.09 -4.90
N GLY A 145 13.51 -17.32 -5.58
CA GLY A 145 12.05 -17.44 -5.49
C GLY A 145 11.45 -16.94 -4.18
N TRP A 146 12.22 -16.19 -3.36
CA TRP A 146 11.74 -15.66 -2.07
C TRP A 146 10.87 -14.42 -2.23
N ILE A 147 11.04 -13.69 -3.32
CA ILE A 147 10.18 -12.57 -3.71
C ILE A 147 9.81 -12.67 -5.19
N ARG A 148 8.62 -12.20 -5.55
CA ARG A 148 8.21 -12.12 -6.97
C ARG A 148 8.60 -10.79 -7.60
N LEU A 149 8.20 -9.70 -6.98
CA LEU A 149 8.47 -8.32 -7.38
C LEU A 149 9.23 -7.61 -6.27
N TRP A 150 9.96 -6.57 -6.64
CA TRP A 150 10.55 -5.65 -5.68
C TRP A 150 10.24 -4.20 -6.06
N GLY A 151 10.38 -3.30 -5.10
CA GLY A 151 10.17 -1.88 -5.29
C GLY A 151 10.79 -1.08 -4.16
N VAL A 152 10.38 0.17 -4.07
CA VAL A 152 10.88 1.11 -3.06
C VAL A 152 9.74 1.81 -2.34
N SER A 153 10.07 2.51 -1.28
CA SER A 153 9.15 3.38 -0.56
C SER A 153 9.87 4.67 -0.20
N ASN A 154 9.14 5.77 -0.20
CA ASN A 154 9.67 7.09 0.15
C ASN A 154 10.81 7.56 -0.77
N PHE A 155 10.73 7.24 -2.06
CA PHE A 155 11.61 7.77 -3.09
C PHE A 155 10.95 8.94 -3.80
N ASP A 156 11.63 10.09 -3.88
CA ASP A 156 11.19 11.20 -4.71
C ASP A 156 11.57 10.97 -6.19
N LEU A 157 11.25 11.93 -7.06
CA LEU A 157 11.58 11.80 -8.48
C LEU A 157 13.10 11.72 -8.73
N ALA A 158 13.93 12.40 -7.93
CA ALA A 158 15.38 12.35 -8.09
C ALA A 158 15.92 10.96 -7.71
N ASP A 159 15.43 10.40 -6.59
CA ASP A 159 15.78 9.04 -6.16
C ASP A 159 15.35 7.99 -7.18
N MET A 160 14.13 8.13 -7.76
CA MET A 160 13.65 7.21 -8.79
C MET A 160 14.47 7.27 -10.06
N ARG A 161 14.90 8.45 -10.49
CA ARG A 161 15.78 8.60 -11.65
C ARG A 161 17.14 7.97 -11.39
N GLU A 162 17.74 8.23 -10.22
CA GLU A 162 19.01 7.60 -9.84
C GLU A 162 18.89 6.07 -9.80
N LEU A 163 17.81 5.54 -9.23
CA LEU A 163 17.55 4.10 -9.23
C LEU A 163 17.49 3.52 -10.66
N PHE A 164 16.88 4.23 -11.60
CA PHE A 164 16.73 3.78 -12.99
C PHE A 164 18.03 3.80 -13.79
N GLU A 165 19.04 4.55 -13.34
CA GLU A 165 20.41 4.51 -13.91
C GLU A 165 21.23 3.32 -13.37
N VAL A 166 20.81 2.69 -12.28
CA VAL A 166 21.48 1.51 -11.74
C VAL A 166 21.14 0.28 -12.61
N PRO A 167 22.13 -0.58 -12.95
CA PRO A 167 21.86 -1.85 -13.61
C PRO A 167 20.79 -2.65 -12.84
N GLY A 168 19.75 -3.10 -13.54
CA GLY A 168 18.60 -3.78 -12.93
C GLY A 168 17.55 -2.86 -12.29
N GLY A 169 17.85 -1.58 -12.06
CA GLY A 169 16.95 -0.64 -11.36
C GLY A 169 15.60 -0.41 -12.03
N LYS A 170 15.54 -0.53 -13.36
CA LYS A 170 14.28 -0.42 -14.13
C LYS A 170 13.29 -1.55 -13.88
N ALA A 171 13.69 -2.62 -13.20
CA ALA A 171 12.82 -3.69 -12.76
C ALA A 171 12.03 -3.34 -11.47
N CYS A 172 12.23 -2.15 -10.90
CA CYS A 172 11.46 -1.63 -9.78
C CYS A 172 9.96 -1.59 -10.15
N ALA A 173 9.14 -2.32 -9.39
CA ALA A 173 7.74 -2.54 -9.73
C ALA A 173 6.77 -1.52 -9.12
N ALA A 174 7.14 -0.85 -8.04
CA ALA A 174 6.29 0.11 -7.33
C ALA A 174 7.11 1.08 -6.48
N ASN A 175 6.52 2.24 -6.20
CA ASN A 175 7.01 3.15 -5.18
C ASN A 175 5.86 3.48 -4.21
N GLN A 176 6.07 3.22 -2.92
CA GLN A 176 5.08 3.48 -1.87
C GLN A 176 5.39 4.80 -1.19
N VAL A 177 4.47 5.76 -1.21
CA VAL A 177 4.68 7.11 -0.68
C VAL A 177 3.48 7.61 0.12
N TYR A 178 3.70 8.65 0.92
CA TYR A 178 2.63 9.37 1.59
C TYR A 178 1.80 10.13 0.55
N TYR A 179 0.56 9.68 0.36
CA TYR A 179 -0.36 10.33 -0.56
C TYR A 179 -1.79 10.27 -0.03
N SER A 180 -2.41 11.43 0.08
CA SER A 180 -3.78 11.60 0.53
C SER A 180 -4.35 12.90 -0.05
N LEU A 181 -5.61 13.17 0.23
CA LEU A 181 -6.27 14.41 -0.19
C LEU A 181 -5.56 15.68 0.35
N SER A 182 -4.96 15.61 1.55
CA SER A 182 -4.18 16.70 2.17
C SER A 182 -2.69 16.69 1.79
N GLN A 183 -2.17 15.57 1.29
CA GLN A 183 -0.75 15.38 0.93
C GLN A 183 -0.62 15.05 -0.56
N ARG A 184 -0.75 16.06 -1.40
CA ARG A 184 -0.79 15.92 -2.87
C ARG A 184 0.54 16.26 -3.56
N GLY A 185 1.61 16.51 -2.80
CA GLY A 185 2.92 16.93 -3.32
C GLY A 185 3.47 16.08 -4.47
N VAL A 186 3.24 14.78 -4.42
CA VAL A 186 3.65 13.81 -5.45
C VAL A 186 3.00 14.01 -6.81
N GLU A 187 1.87 14.73 -6.88
CA GLU A 187 1.17 15.01 -8.13
C GLU A 187 1.93 15.95 -9.05
N PHE A 188 2.88 16.72 -8.51
CA PHE A 188 3.63 17.70 -9.30
C PHE A 188 4.54 17.04 -10.35
N ASP A 189 5.30 16.02 -9.95
CA ASP A 189 6.30 15.41 -10.82
C ASP A 189 6.39 13.87 -10.67
N LEU A 190 6.33 13.33 -9.45
CA LEU A 190 6.53 11.91 -9.19
C LEU A 190 5.40 11.04 -9.76
N LEU A 191 4.15 11.36 -9.47
CA LEU A 191 3.00 10.59 -9.95
C LEU A 191 2.87 10.59 -11.48
N PRO A 192 3.03 11.73 -12.20
CA PRO A 192 3.12 11.74 -13.66
C PRO A 192 4.24 10.87 -14.20
N TRP A 193 5.42 10.90 -13.57
CA TRP A 193 6.55 10.07 -13.97
C TRP A 193 6.28 8.58 -13.76
N GLN A 194 5.71 8.18 -12.63
CA GLN A 194 5.34 6.79 -12.38
C GLN A 194 4.30 6.28 -13.38
N ARG A 195 3.29 7.09 -13.71
CA ARG A 195 2.30 6.76 -14.75
C ARG A 195 2.94 6.52 -16.11
N LEU A 196 3.92 7.35 -16.50
CA LEU A 196 4.66 7.17 -17.75
C LEU A 196 5.41 5.83 -17.79
N HIS A 197 5.86 5.34 -16.64
CA HIS A 197 6.57 4.07 -16.49
C HIS A 197 5.64 2.89 -16.14
N GLN A 198 4.33 3.09 -16.21
CA GLN A 198 3.31 2.08 -15.83
C GLN A 198 3.54 1.50 -14.43
N MET A 199 4.09 2.30 -13.54
CA MET A 199 4.41 1.94 -12.15
C MET A 199 3.30 2.45 -11.22
N PRO A 200 2.61 1.58 -10.46
CA PRO A 200 1.63 2.04 -9.51
C PRO A 200 2.28 2.86 -8.38
N LEU A 201 1.59 3.92 -7.97
CA LEU A 201 1.88 4.63 -6.74
C LEU A 201 1.09 3.95 -5.61
N MET A 202 1.78 3.37 -4.63
CA MET A 202 1.14 2.82 -3.44
C MET A 202 1.04 3.93 -2.38
N ALA A 203 -0.18 4.29 -2.00
CA ALA A 203 -0.46 5.42 -1.11
C ALA A 203 -0.67 4.94 0.32
N TYR A 204 0.32 5.17 1.20
CA TYR A 204 0.12 4.95 2.62
C TYR A 204 -0.51 6.18 3.30
N SER A 205 -1.13 5.99 4.46
CA SER A 205 -1.83 7.03 5.25
C SER A 205 -2.86 7.83 4.44
N PRO A 206 -3.79 7.19 3.70
CA PRO A 206 -4.76 7.90 2.87
C PRO A 206 -5.75 8.76 3.67
N PHE A 207 -5.76 8.64 5.02
CA PHE A 207 -6.57 9.45 5.94
C PHE A 207 -5.77 10.54 6.66
N ASP A 208 -4.50 10.77 6.27
CA ASP A 208 -3.62 11.73 6.96
C ASP A 208 -3.60 11.50 8.48
N GLN A 209 -3.29 10.26 8.88
CA GLN A 209 -3.30 9.78 10.28
C GLN A 209 -4.62 10.03 11.04
N GLY A 210 -5.72 10.26 10.31
CA GLY A 210 -7.04 10.52 10.87
C GLY A 210 -7.51 11.97 10.72
N ALA A 211 -6.63 12.93 10.42
CA ALA A 211 -6.98 14.35 10.30
C ALA A 211 -8.07 14.61 9.24
N LEU A 212 -8.09 13.83 8.14
CA LEU A 212 -9.10 13.98 7.11
C LEU A 212 -10.49 13.53 7.55
N VAL A 213 -10.61 12.56 8.46
CA VAL A 213 -11.92 12.03 8.87
C VAL A 213 -12.69 13.02 9.73
N ASP A 214 -12.01 13.99 10.34
CA ASP A 214 -12.62 15.06 11.14
C ASP A 214 -12.82 16.36 10.34
N HIS A 215 -12.42 16.39 9.06
CA HIS A 215 -12.49 17.60 8.24
C HIS A 215 -13.94 17.95 7.85
N PRO A 216 -14.42 19.20 8.12
CA PRO A 216 -15.83 19.58 7.90
C PRO A 216 -16.33 19.35 6.48
N LEU A 217 -15.48 19.61 5.46
CA LEU A 217 -15.87 19.38 4.07
C LEU A 217 -16.11 17.90 3.77
N LEU A 218 -15.26 17.00 4.31
CA LEU A 218 -15.46 15.57 4.12
C LEU A 218 -16.76 15.09 4.77
N HIS A 219 -17.12 15.64 5.92
CA HIS A 219 -18.43 15.39 6.53
C HIS A 219 -19.59 15.86 5.65
N ALA A 220 -19.51 17.07 5.06
CA ALA A 220 -20.53 17.60 4.17
C ALA A 220 -20.72 16.73 2.92
N VAL A 221 -19.61 16.32 2.27
CA VAL A 221 -19.64 15.41 1.12
C VAL A 221 -20.21 14.04 1.53
N ALA A 222 -19.75 13.50 2.65
CA ALA A 222 -20.19 12.21 3.17
C ALA A 222 -21.72 12.17 3.41
N GLN A 223 -22.29 13.23 3.96
CA GLN A 223 -23.75 13.34 4.17
C GLN A 223 -24.52 13.27 2.86
N ARG A 224 -24.06 13.95 1.79
CA ARG A 224 -24.71 13.90 0.45
C ARG A 224 -24.79 12.48 -0.10
N HIS A 225 -23.77 11.68 0.19
CA HIS A 225 -23.63 10.30 -0.30
C HIS A 225 -24.07 9.22 0.70
N ARG A 226 -24.55 9.59 1.89
CA ARG A 226 -24.84 8.63 2.99
C ARG A 226 -23.66 7.74 3.32
N ALA A 227 -22.45 8.32 3.26
CA ALA A 227 -21.19 7.66 3.47
C ALA A 227 -20.48 8.22 4.72
N THR A 228 -19.29 7.71 5.02
CA THR A 228 -18.40 8.27 6.05
C THR A 228 -17.32 9.16 5.41
N PRO A 229 -16.74 10.13 6.16
CA PRO A 229 -15.61 10.92 5.67
C PRO A 229 -14.43 10.06 5.18
N ALA A 230 -14.15 8.94 5.84
CA ALA A 230 -13.13 7.98 5.42
C ALA A 230 -13.45 7.38 4.04
N GLN A 231 -14.72 7.04 3.77
CA GLN A 231 -15.13 6.56 2.45
C GLN A 231 -14.96 7.63 1.36
N VAL A 232 -15.24 8.90 1.68
CA VAL A 232 -15.00 10.02 0.74
C VAL A 232 -13.52 10.14 0.41
N ALA A 233 -12.64 10.13 1.42
CA ALA A 233 -11.20 10.20 1.21
C ALA A 233 -10.67 9.03 0.35
N LEU A 234 -11.13 7.80 0.60
CA LEU A 234 -10.77 6.63 -0.20
C LEU A 234 -11.35 6.71 -1.61
N ALA A 235 -12.61 7.08 -1.77
CA ALA A 235 -13.24 7.18 -3.08
C ALA A 235 -12.54 8.22 -3.96
N TRP A 236 -12.11 9.34 -3.39
CA TRP A 236 -11.28 10.33 -4.09
C TRP A 236 -9.95 9.71 -4.57
N GLY A 237 -9.23 9.03 -3.68
CA GLY A 237 -7.94 8.43 -4.02
C GLY A 237 -8.05 7.28 -5.02
N LEU A 238 -9.11 6.46 -4.94
CA LEU A 238 -9.38 5.37 -5.88
C LEU A 238 -9.76 5.87 -7.29
N GLN A 239 -10.15 7.13 -7.42
CA GLN A 239 -10.37 7.78 -8.72
C GLN A 239 -9.07 8.35 -9.32
N GLN A 240 -7.95 8.31 -8.58
CA GLN A 240 -6.66 8.74 -9.13
C GLN A 240 -6.03 7.59 -9.94
N PRO A 241 -5.82 7.76 -11.26
CA PRO A 241 -5.28 6.68 -12.09
C PRO A 241 -3.90 6.22 -11.59
N GLY A 242 -3.74 4.89 -11.46
CA GLY A 242 -2.47 4.29 -11.04
C GLY A 242 -2.17 4.37 -9.54
N ALA A 243 -3.12 4.83 -8.71
CA ALA A 243 -2.96 4.84 -7.26
C ALA A 243 -3.58 3.58 -6.61
N MET A 244 -2.79 2.92 -5.75
CA MET A 244 -3.23 1.85 -4.85
C MET A 244 -3.26 2.41 -3.43
N LEU A 245 -4.40 2.39 -2.77
CA LEU A 245 -4.56 2.94 -1.42
C LEU A 245 -4.40 1.84 -0.36
N LEU A 246 -3.68 2.17 0.71
CA LEU A 246 -3.36 1.26 1.82
C LEU A 246 -3.90 1.81 3.16
N PRO A 247 -5.23 1.94 3.33
CA PRO A 247 -5.78 2.31 4.62
C PRO A 247 -5.48 1.26 5.68
N LYS A 248 -5.14 1.70 6.88
CA LYS A 248 -5.06 0.82 8.05
C LYS A 248 -6.41 0.77 8.76
N ALA A 249 -6.85 -0.44 9.09
CA ALA A 249 -7.98 -0.63 9.98
C ALA A 249 -7.72 -1.82 10.92
N GLY A 250 -7.97 -1.61 12.22
CA GLY A 250 -7.75 -2.63 13.25
C GLY A 250 -9.04 -3.25 13.78
N ASN A 251 -10.21 -2.95 13.18
CA ASN A 251 -11.50 -3.52 13.56
C ASN A 251 -12.40 -3.76 12.34
N ALA A 252 -13.32 -4.71 12.51
CA ALA A 252 -14.21 -5.17 11.43
C ALA A 252 -15.13 -4.08 10.87
N LEU A 253 -15.56 -3.11 11.69
CA LEU A 253 -16.45 -2.03 11.23
C LEU A 253 -15.73 -1.11 10.25
N HIS A 254 -14.52 -0.64 10.60
CA HIS A 254 -13.70 0.20 9.72
C HIS A 254 -13.30 -0.55 8.46
N LEU A 255 -12.98 -1.86 8.55
CA LEU A 255 -12.68 -2.68 7.37
C LEU A 255 -13.85 -2.73 6.39
N ARG A 256 -15.09 -2.92 6.89
CA ARG A 256 -16.30 -2.92 6.04
C ARG A 256 -16.55 -1.55 5.42
N HIS A 257 -16.39 -0.45 6.19
CA HIS A 257 -16.57 0.90 5.65
C HIS A 257 -15.52 1.21 4.56
N ASN A 258 -14.25 0.89 4.82
CA ASN A 258 -13.18 1.11 3.85
C ASN A 258 -13.41 0.28 2.57
N TRP A 259 -13.89 -0.97 2.72
CA TRP A 259 -14.22 -1.83 1.58
C TRP A 259 -15.32 -1.24 0.70
N ALA A 260 -16.38 -0.74 1.32
CA ALA A 260 -17.51 -0.15 0.63
C ALA A 260 -17.16 1.18 -0.09
N ALA A 261 -16.03 1.82 0.23
CA ALA A 261 -15.57 3.01 -0.47
C ALA A 261 -15.35 2.80 -1.98
N GLN A 262 -15.10 1.57 -2.41
CA GLN A 262 -14.94 1.21 -3.83
C GLN A 262 -16.23 1.40 -4.65
N GLU A 263 -17.37 1.40 -3.99
CA GLU A 263 -18.69 1.58 -4.62
C GLU A 263 -19.10 3.05 -4.68
N LEU A 264 -18.46 3.92 -3.87
CA LEU A 264 -18.77 5.34 -3.82
C LEU A 264 -18.22 6.05 -5.06
N ARG A 265 -19.08 6.79 -5.76
CA ARG A 265 -18.71 7.66 -6.88
C ARG A 265 -18.95 9.10 -6.49
N LEU A 266 -17.85 9.86 -6.39
CA LEU A 266 -17.92 11.31 -6.19
C LEU A 266 -18.32 11.99 -7.50
N SER A 267 -19.22 12.95 -7.42
CA SER A 267 -19.62 13.74 -8.57
C SER A 267 -18.50 14.71 -9.00
N ALA A 268 -18.63 15.28 -10.20
CA ALA A 268 -17.72 16.33 -10.65
C ALA A 268 -17.72 17.56 -9.71
N ASP A 269 -18.88 17.91 -9.15
CA ASP A 269 -19.02 19.00 -8.19
C ASP A 269 -18.31 18.69 -6.87
N ASP A 270 -18.45 17.45 -6.35
CA ASP A 270 -17.73 17.00 -5.15
C ASP A 270 -16.21 17.09 -5.37
N LEU A 271 -15.73 16.59 -6.50
CA LEU A 271 -14.30 16.64 -6.83
C LEU A 271 -13.80 18.08 -6.94
N ALA A 272 -14.57 18.97 -7.60
CA ALA A 272 -14.22 20.38 -7.70
C ALA A 272 -14.22 21.09 -6.34
N GLU A 273 -15.11 20.71 -5.42
CA GLU A 273 -15.15 21.26 -4.07
C GLU A 273 -13.96 20.76 -3.24
N LEU A 274 -13.61 19.47 -3.34
CA LEU A 274 -12.43 18.90 -2.71
C LEU A 274 -11.15 19.53 -3.25
N ASP A 275 -11.03 19.73 -4.56
CA ASP A 275 -9.86 20.36 -5.19
C ASP A 275 -9.67 21.84 -4.80
N ARG A 276 -10.76 22.57 -4.51
CA ARG A 276 -10.66 23.94 -3.97
C ARG A 276 -10.11 23.96 -2.54
N SER A 277 -10.51 23.00 -1.71
CA SER A 277 -10.04 22.91 -0.32
C SER A 277 -8.65 22.29 -0.19
N PHE A 278 -8.33 21.36 -1.07
CA PHE A 278 -7.08 20.61 -1.10
C PHE A 278 -6.46 20.73 -2.50
N PRO A 279 -5.93 21.92 -2.87
CA PRO A 279 -5.48 22.17 -4.23
C PRO A 279 -4.27 21.31 -4.60
N SER A 280 -4.23 20.87 -5.85
CA SER A 280 -3.04 20.25 -6.44
C SER A 280 -1.83 21.19 -6.37
N PRO A 281 -0.61 20.66 -6.20
CA PRO A 281 0.59 21.46 -6.04
C PRO A 281 0.91 22.24 -7.33
N ARG A 282 1.26 23.53 -7.20
CA ARG A 282 1.71 24.38 -8.29
C ARG A 282 3.23 24.42 -8.45
N ARG A 283 3.96 23.86 -7.49
CA ARG A 283 5.44 23.81 -7.45
C ARG A 283 5.88 22.54 -6.75
N LYS A 284 7.10 22.11 -7.05
CA LYS A 284 7.71 20.98 -6.32
C LYS A 284 7.86 21.32 -4.83
N SER A 285 7.50 20.37 -3.99
CA SER A 285 7.78 20.37 -2.56
C SER A 285 8.63 19.14 -2.23
N PRO A 286 9.39 19.15 -1.12
CA PRO A 286 10.01 17.92 -0.62
C PRO A 286 8.98 16.82 -0.45
N LEU A 287 9.40 15.57 -0.65
CA LEU A 287 8.54 14.42 -0.42
C LEU A 287 8.14 14.38 1.06
N ALA A 288 6.83 14.38 1.33
CA ALA A 288 6.33 14.21 2.67
C ALA A 288 6.54 12.75 3.13
N MET A 289 6.94 12.58 4.38
CA MET A 289 7.15 11.28 5.03
C MET A 289 6.55 11.32 6.44
N LEU A 290 6.22 10.15 6.99
CA LEU A 290 5.77 9.96 8.37
C LEU A 290 6.77 9.16 9.18
#